data_b0297b9b5f97c8e26a2fe3d93f254512
#
_entry.id   b0297b9b5f97c8e26a2fe3d93f254512
#
_cell.length_a   1.000
_cell.length_b   1.000
_cell.length_c   1.000
_cell.angle_alpha   90.00
_cell.angle_beta   90.00
_cell.angle_gamma   90.00
#
_symmetry.space_group_name_H-M   'P 1'
#
loop_
_entity.id
_entity.type
_entity.pdbx_description
1 polymer ?
#
loop_
_entity_poly.entity_id
_entity_poly.type
_entity_poly.pdbx_seq_one_letter_code
_entity_poly.pdbx_strand_id
1 'polypeptide(L)'
;MKVFKKKSEDLNIHFSVEQQEQFFEYMKLLIEWNKKMNLTTIVEPEEIILKHFIDSITILKEIKDNSKLVDVGTGAGFPGIPLSIMNSTIKTTLVDSLNKRLIFLQEVVEHLGLKNIEII
;
A
#
# COMPACT_ATOMS: atom_id res chain seq x y z
N MET A 1 -0.15 10.67 13.09
CA MET A 1 0.38 9.35 12.80
C MET A 1 1.58 8.95 13.65
N LYS A 2 1.40 9.01 14.97
CA LYS A 2 2.47 8.69 15.92
C LYS A 2 2.93 7.22 15.80
N VAL A 3 2.00 6.29 15.61
CA VAL A 3 2.32 4.86 15.49
C VAL A 3 3.18 4.62 14.26
N PHE A 4 2.83 5.22 13.15
CA PHE A 4 3.57 5.10 11.89
C PHE A 4 5.00 5.61 12.04
N LYS A 5 5.15 6.81 12.60
CA LYS A 5 6.46 7.43 12.81
C LYS A 5 7.33 6.59 13.75
N LYS A 6 6.76 6.15 14.88
CA LYS A 6 7.49 5.33 15.85
C LYS A 6 7.96 4.01 15.26
N LYS A 7 7.08 3.29 14.56
CA LYS A 7 7.43 2.01 13.96
C LYS A 7 8.45 2.15 12.83
N SER A 8 8.35 3.22 12.05
CA SER A 8 9.34 3.47 11.01
C SER A 8 10.72 3.76 11.61
N GLU A 9 10.77 4.49 12.72
CA GLU A 9 12.02 4.73 13.44
C GLU A 9 12.59 3.43 14.00
N ASP A 10 11.75 2.60 14.62
CA ASP A 10 12.17 1.31 15.18
C ASP A 10 12.74 0.37 14.11
N LEU A 11 12.21 0.42 12.90
CA LEU A 11 12.66 -0.39 11.77
C LEU A 11 13.74 0.29 10.93
N ASN A 12 14.16 1.48 11.32
CA ASN A 12 15.12 2.29 10.59
C ASN A 12 14.68 2.56 9.15
N ILE A 13 13.40 2.84 8.96
CA ILE A 13 12.82 3.17 7.67
C ILE A 13 12.52 4.67 7.63
N HIS A 14 12.98 5.34 6.58
CA HIS A 14 12.74 6.76 6.40
C HIS A 14 11.63 6.99 5.37
N PHE A 15 10.69 7.86 5.72
CA PHE A 15 9.61 8.27 4.84
C PHE A 15 9.76 9.74 4.49
N SER A 16 9.67 10.07 3.22
CA SER A 16 9.56 11.46 2.80
C SER A 16 8.19 12.01 3.22
N VAL A 17 8.04 13.33 3.21
CA VAL A 17 6.75 13.95 3.49
C VAL A 17 5.71 13.47 2.49
N GLU A 18 6.08 13.38 1.21
CA GLU A 18 5.19 12.88 0.16
C GLU A 18 4.74 11.45 0.42
N GLN A 19 5.68 10.57 0.81
CA GLN A 19 5.33 9.19 1.13
C GLN A 19 4.39 9.09 2.32
N GLN A 20 4.62 9.88 3.37
CA GLN A 20 3.72 9.92 4.52
C GLN A 20 2.32 10.34 4.11
N GLU A 21 2.19 11.35 3.26
CA GLU A 21 0.90 11.80 2.75
C GLU A 21 0.22 10.71 1.91
N GLN A 22 0.98 10.01 1.09
CA GLN A 22 0.44 8.91 0.28
C GLN A 22 -0.10 7.78 1.16
N PHE A 23 0.63 7.38 2.20
CA PHE A 23 0.16 6.35 3.13
C PHE A 23 -1.09 6.81 3.88
N PHE A 24 -1.12 8.08 4.30
CA PHE A 24 -2.27 8.63 4.99
C PHE A 24 -3.52 8.62 4.09
N GLU A 25 -3.38 9.07 2.84
CA GLU A 25 -4.49 9.05 1.89
C GLU A 25 -4.95 7.63 1.55
N TYR A 26 -4.01 6.71 1.43
CA TYR A 26 -4.32 5.30 1.21
C TYR A 26 -5.13 4.73 2.37
N MET A 27 -4.71 5.01 3.59
CA MET A 27 -5.43 4.58 4.78
C MET A 27 -6.86 5.12 4.80
N LYS A 28 -7.03 6.39 4.47
CA LYS A 28 -8.36 7.02 4.41
C LYS A 28 -9.26 6.35 3.38
N LEU A 29 -8.74 6.09 2.20
CA LEU A 29 -9.48 5.41 1.13
C LEU A 29 -9.83 3.99 1.56
N LEU A 30 -8.91 3.28 2.18
CA LEU A 30 -9.14 1.92 2.64
C LEU A 30 -10.28 1.87 3.66
N ILE A 31 -10.26 2.76 4.65
CA ILE A 31 -11.32 2.83 5.66
C ILE A 31 -12.66 3.16 5.01
N GLU A 32 -12.69 4.15 4.12
CA GLU A 32 -13.91 4.57 3.45
C GLU A 32 -14.51 3.46 2.59
N TRP A 33 -13.70 2.84 1.72
CA TRP A 33 -14.19 1.80 0.82
C TRP A 33 -14.51 0.51 1.57
N ASN A 34 -13.82 0.23 2.67
CA ASN A 34 -14.06 -0.97 3.45
C ASN A 34 -15.47 -1.00 4.05
N LYS A 35 -16.07 0.14 4.27
CA LYS A 35 -17.45 0.23 4.74
C LYS A 35 -18.45 -0.36 3.74
N LYS A 36 -18.08 -0.39 2.46
CA LYS A 36 -18.94 -0.86 1.37
C LYS A 36 -18.56 -2.24 0.87
N MET A 37 -17.27 -2.62 0.95
CA MET A 37 -16.74 -3.75 0.20
C MET A 37 -16.04 -4.82 1.02
N ASN A 38 -15.88 -4.62 2.32
CA ASN A 38 -15.17 -5.56 3.19
C ASN A 38 -13.79 -5.97 2.62
N LEU A 39 -12.99 -4.97 2.29
CA LEU A 39 -11.65 -5.18 1.73
C LEU A 39 -10.70 -5.84 2.72
N THR A 40 -10.90 -5.55 4.01
CA THR A 40 -10.11 -6.10 5.11
C THR A 40 -10.95 -6.11 6.37
N THR A 41 -10.65 -7.02 7.30
CA THR A 41 -11.26 -7.03 8.64
C THR A 41 -10.56 -6.06 9.58
N ILE A 42 -9.39 -5.54 9.19
CA ILE A 42 -8.60 -4.62 10.00
C ILE A 42 -9.03 -3.20 9.65
N VAL A 43 -9.75 -2.53 10.54
CA VAL A 43 -10.35 -1.21 10.29
C VAL A 43 -9.82 -0.11 11.18
N GLU A 44 -9.15 -0.43 12.28
CA GLU A 44 -8.56 0.58 13.15
C GLU A 44 -7.32 1.17 12.50
N PRO A 45 -7.17 2.52 12.46
CA PRO A 45 -6.03 3.14 11.79
C PRO A 45 -4.67 2.64 12.26
N GLU A 46 -4.49 2.46 13.56
CA GLU A 46 -3.22 1.95 14.10
C GLU A 46 -2.93 0.53 13.63
N GLU A 47 -3.94 -0.33 13.58
CA GLU A 47 -3.78 -1.70 13.10
C GLU A 47 -3.50 -1.75 11.60
N ILE A 48 -4.12 -0.88 10.82
CA ILE A 48 -3.82 -0.79 9.39
C ILE A 48 -2.36 -0.44 9.20
N ILE A 49 -1.86 0.54 9.95
CA ILE A 49 -0.46 0.94 9.88
C ILE A 49 0.46 -0.22 10.24
N LEU A 50 0.19 -0.88 11.38
CA LEU A 50 1.06 -1.94 11.89
C LEU A 50 1.00 -3.21 11.06
N LYS A 51 -0.21 -3.68 10.74
CA LYS A 51 -0.39 -5.00 10.13
C LYS A 51 -0.37 -4.98 8.61
N HIS A 52 -0.76 -3.88 8.00
CA HIS A 52 -0.76 -3.79 6.54
C HIS A 52 0.44 -3.03 6.01
N PHE A 53 0.63 -1.79 6.46
CA PHE A 53 1.66 -0.94 5.89
C PHE A 53 3.07 -1.38 6.32
N ILE A 54 3.29 -1.47 7.62
CA ILE A 54 4.64 -1.78 8.13
C ILE A 54 5.06 -3.19 7.72
N ASP A 55 4.17 -4.18 7.86
CA ASP A 55 4.49 -5.55 7.45
C ASP A 55 4.82 -5.63 5.96
N SER A 56 4.08 -4.91 5.12
CA SER A 56 4.35 -4.90 3.69
C SER A 56 5.73 -4.33 3.38
N ILE A 57 6.11 -3.23 4.01
CA ILE A 57 7.37 -2.57 3.71
C ILE A 57 8.58 -3.24 4.35
N THR A 58 8.39 -4.16 5.31
CA THR A 58 9.53 -4.90 5.89
C THR A 58 10.26 -5.76 4.86
N ILE A 59 9.59 -6.15 3.78
CA ILE A 59 10.22 -6.93 2.72
C ILE A 59 10.92 -6.06 1.67
N LEU A 60 10.83 -4.75 1.80
CA LEU A 60 11.38 -3.82 0.80
C LEU A 60 12.87 -4.02 0.55
N LYS A 61 13.63 -4.28 1.61
CA LYS A 61 15.08 -4.48 1.51
C LYS A 61 15.49 -5.71 0.70
N GLU A 62 14.56 -6.63 0.48
CA GLU A 62 14.80 -7.83 -0.30
C GLU A 62 14.50 -7.64 -1.78
N ILE A 63 13.96 -6.47 -2.14
CA ILE A 63 13.57 -6.16 -3.51
C ILE A 63 14.56 -5.17 -4.09
N LYS A 64 15.18 -5.55 -5.21
CA LYS A 64 16.16 -4.69 -5.88
C LYS A 64 15.49 -3.57 -6.65
N ASP A 65 16.18 -2.45 -6.80
CA ASP A 65 15.74 -1.36 -7.64
C ASP A 65 15.48 -1.85 -9.07
N ASN A 66 14.48 -1.26 -9.70
CA ASN A 66 14.04 -1.57 -11.07
C ASN A 66 13.48 -2.98 -11.24
N SER A 67 13.15 -3.66 -10.13
CA SER A 67 12.52 -4.98 -10.20
C SER A 67 11.11 -4.89 -10.77
N LYS A 68 10.65 -6.00 -11.33
CA LYS A 68 9.25 -6.19 -11.70
C LYS A 68 8.60 -7.05 -10.62
N LEU A 69 7.55 -6.54 -10.03
CA LEU A 69 6.82 -7.22 -8.96
C LEU A 69 5.41 -7.55 -9.44
N VAL A 70 5.00 -8.79 -9.25
CA VAL A 70 3.63 -9.20 -9.52
C VAL A 70 3.01 -9.61 -8.18
N ASP A 71 1.93 -8.94 -7.81
CA ASP A 71 1.20 -9.20 -6.57
C ASP A 71 -0.12 -9.88 -6.91
N VAL A 72 -0.15 -11.21 -6.83
CA VAL A 72 -1.30 -12.01 -7.19
C VAL A 72 -2.22 -12.17 -5.99
N GLY A 73 -3.51 -11.91 -6.20
CA GLY A 73 -4.48 -11.91 -5.12
C GLY A 73 -4.26 -10.75 -4.17
N THR A 74 -3.94 -9.60 -4.73
CA THR A 74 -3.50 -8.43 -3.96
C THR A 74 -4.53 -7.89 -2.96
N GLY A 75 -5.83 -8.17 -3.18
CA GLY A 75 -6.89 -7.70 -2.28
C GLY A 75 -6.95 -6.19 -2.21
N ALA A 76 -6.67 -5.64 -1.04
CA ALA A 76 -6.67 -4.20 -0.82
C ALA A 76 -5.35 -3.51 -1.24
N GLY A 77 -4.49 -4.23 -1.95
CA GLY A 77 -3.23 -3.68 -2.49
C GLY A 77 -1.99 -4.05 -1.70
N PHE A 78 -2.04 -5.09 -0.89
CA PHE A 78 -0.92 -5.49 -0.03
C PHE A 78 -0.24 -6.74 -0.55
N PRO A 79 1.09 -6.78 -0.62
CA PRO A 79 2.04 -5.71 -0.26
C PRO A 79 2.37 -4.75 -1.41
N GLY A 80 1.78 -4.92 -2.59
CA GLY A 80 2.20 -4.22 -3.81
C GLY A 80 2.17 -2.70 -3.73
N ILE A 81 1.09 -2.10 -3.23
CA ILE A 81 0.99 -0.64 -3.17
C ILE A 81 1.96 -0.03 -2.17
N PRO A 82 2.07 -0.52 -0.93
CA PRO A 82 3.09 -0.01 -0.01
C PRO A 82 4.51 -0.08 -0.58
N LEU A 83 4.88 -1.18 -1.22
CA LEU A 83 6.20 -1.32 -1.82
C LEU A 83 6.42 -0.31 -2.96
N SER A 84 5.38 -0.07 -3.75
CA SER A 84 5.44 0.88 -4.85
C SER A 84 5.54 2.33 -4.38
N ILE A 85 4.93 2.65 -3.24
CA ILE A 85 5.08 3.97 -2.62
C ILE A 85 6.52 4.17 -2.16
N MET A 86 7.11 3.15 -1.55
CA MET A 86 8.45 3.25 -0.97
C MET A 86 9.55 3.23 -2.02
N ASN A 87 9.34 2.58 -3.14
CA ASN A 87 10.35 2.50 -4.20
C ASN A 87 9.72 2.66 -5.57
N SER A 88 9.81 3.86 -6.12
CA SER A 88 9.22 4.19 -7.41
C SER A 88 9.91 3.52 -8.60
N THR A 89 11.07 2.89 -8.40
CA THR A 89 11.75 2.15 -9.47
C THR A 89 11.15 0.77 -9.70
N ILE A 90 10.40 0.24 -8.74
CA ILE A 90 9.74 -1.05 -8.87
C ILE A 90 8.54 -0.91 -9.80
N LYS A 91 8.44 -1.77 -10.78
CA LYS A 91 7.27 -1.84 -11.67
C LYS A 91 6.36 -2.93 -11.15
N THR A 92 5.21 -2.54 -10.62
CA THR A 92 4.30 -3.42 -9.91
C THR A 92 3.07 -3.70 -10.76
N THR A 93 2.69 -4.99 -10.83
CA THR A 93 1.43 -5.41 -11.42
C THR A 93 0.58 -6.01 -10.31
N LEU A 94 -0.60 -5.43 -10.10
CA LEU A 94 -1.56 -5.89 -9.11
C LEU A 94 -2.60 -6.76 -9.82
N VAL A 95 -2.78 -7.98 -9.34
CA VAL A 95 -3.72 -8.94 -9.94
C VAL A 95 -4.74 -9.37 -8.90
N ASP A 96 -6.02 -9.26 -9.25
CA ASP A 96 -7.10 -9.79 -8.42
C ASP A 96 -8.25 -10.23 -9.29
N SER A 97 -8.98 -11.24 -8.84
CA SER A 97 -10.10 -11.81 -9.59
C SER A 97 -11.41 -11.05 -9.38
N LEU A 98 -11.51 -10.23 -8.33
CA LEU A 98 -12.75 -9.52 -8.01
C LEU A 98 -12.74 -8.11 -8.56
N ASN A 99 -13.68 -7.83 -9.45
CA ASN A 99 -13.78 -6.52 -10.10
C ASN A 99 -13.93 -5.38 -9.10
N LYS A 100 -14.64 -5.62 -8.00
CA LYS A 100 -14.79 -4.60 -6.94
C LYS A 100 -13.45 -4.14 -6.39
N ARG A 101 -12.53 -5.09 -6.19
CA ARG A 101 -11.18 -4.77 -5.69
C ARG A 101 -10.38 -4.01 -6.73
N LEU A 102 -10.51 -4.39 -7.99
CA LEU A 102 -9.82 -3.69 -9.09
C LEU A 102 -10.25 -2.23 -9.17
N ILE A 103 -11.54 -1.95 -8.96
CA ILE A 103 -12.06 -0.58 -8.95
C ILE A 103 -11.44 0.22 -7.80
N PHE A 104 -11.38 -0.37 -6.60
CA PHE A 104 -10.74 0.25 -5.45
C PHE A 104 -9.26 0.54 -5.72
N LEU A 105 -8.54 -0.45 -6.23
CA LEU A 105 -7.12 -0.32 -6.52
C LEU A 105 -6.85 0.79 -7.54
N GLN A 106 -7.69 0.89 -8.57
CA GLN A 106 -7.59 1.94 -9.57
C GLN A 106 -7.77 3.32 -8.93
N GLU A 107 -8.74 3.45 -8.04
CA GLU A 107 -8.97 4.69 -7.30
C GLU A 107 -7.76 5.08 -6.47
N VAL A 108 -7.18 4.12 -5.75
CA VAL A 108 -5.98 4.37 -4.94
C VAL A 108 -4.82 4.84 -5.82
N VAL A 109 -4.53 4.12 -6.89
CA VAL A 109 -3.42 4.45 -7.78
C VAL A 109 -3.56 5.84 -8.36
N GLU A 110 -4.76 6.20 -8.82
CA GLU A 110 -5.04 7.53 -9.36
C GLU A 110 -4.94 8.61 -8.30
N HIS A 111 -5.55 8.37 -7.15
CA HIS A 111 -5.58 9.35 -6.06
C HIS A 111 -4.18 9.64 -5.53
N LEU A 112 -3.34 8.62 -5.42
CA LEU A 112 -1.96 8.77 -4.93
C LEU A 112 -0.98 9.21 -6.03
N GLY A 113 -1.41 9.23 -7.28
CA GLY A 113 -0.55 9.62 -8.39
C GLY A 113 0.59 8.64 -8.67
N LEU A 114 0.38 7.36 -8.38
CA LEU A 114 1.39 6.33 -8.61
C LEU A 114 1.47 5.97 -10.09
N LYS A 115 2.67 6.04 -10.66
CA LYS A 115 2.89 5.82 -12.10
C LYS A 115 3.54 4.47 -12.41
N ASN A 116 3.97 3.77 -11.38
CA ASN A 116 4.71 2.52 -11.51
C ASN A 116 3.84 1.28 -11.25
N ILE A 117 2.53 1.41 -11.33
CA ILE A 117 1.59 0.32 -11.04
C ILE A 117 0.68 0.06 -12.23
N GLU A 118 0.56 -1.21 -12.59
CA GLU A 118 -0.42 -1.70 -13.55
C GLU A 118 -1.42 -2.60 -12.80
N ILE A 119 -2.69 -2.52 -13.17
CA ILE A 119 -3.76 -3.29 -12.54
C ILE A 119 -4.41 -4.19 -13.59
N ILE A 120 -4.49 -5.48 -13.26
CA ILE A 120 -5.07 -6.47 -14.16
C ILE A 120 -6.25 -7.19 -13.50
#